data_84f4c56e533e3b7dce960c9ea14d1c0e
#
_entry.id   84f4c56e533e3b7dce960c9ea14d1c0e
#
_cell.length_a   1.000
_cell.length_b   1.000
_cell.length_c   1.000
_cell.angle_alpha   90.00
_cell.angle_beta   90.00
_cell.angle_gamma   90.00
#
_symmetry.space_group_name_H-M   'P 1'
#
loop_
_entity.id
_entity.type
_entity.pdbx_description
1 polymer ?
#
loop_
_entity_poly.entity_id
_entity_poly.type
_entity_poly.pdbx_seq_one_letter_code
_entity_poly.pdbx_strand_id
1 'polypeptide(L)'
;MIFLLLLEPNGLDLDATFGCGQCFRWQRQPDGSWEGVVAGRAVRAAILPGEGGGRLCLEGLAGPDPALEPDFWAGYFALDLDYPALLERMRAAHRGLAGCIGCAPGIRVLRQPFFETLVTFLISQNNNIPRIRGIVDRLCRALGQPLDGAGRLYAFPTPERLAALEEADLAFLRAGWRAGYILDAARRAAAGQLDEAALRTLPLADARARLMEVRGVGPKVADCTLLYGLGRWDAYPVDVWMRRAGRALFTARVKDPAAYLNRKTGGCAGIAQQYIFAWARAAGLPELPAAGGKNGSRRGTLTKKAQKNSRRD
;
A
#
# COMPACT_ATOMS: atom_id res chain seq x y z
N MET A 1 -3.26 -24.68 14.41
CA MET A 1 -3.21 -25.59 13.22
C MET A 1 -2.47 -24.87 12.10
N ILE A 2 -1.76 -25.59 11.25
CA ILE A 2 -1.01 -25.01 10.11
C ILE A 2 -1.83 -25.21 8.84
N PHE A 3 -2.07 -24.13 8.12
CA PHE A 3 -2.76 -24.13 6.83
C PHE A 3 -1.77 -23.81 5.70
N LEU A 4 -1.85 -24.55 4.58
CA LEU A 4 -0.93 -24.44 3.45
C LEU A 4 -1.68 -24.10 2.17
N LEU A 5 -1.24 -23.02 1.51
CA LEU A 5 -1.70 -22.63 0.17
C LEU A 5 -0.56 -22.83 -0.84
N LEU A 6 -0.85 -23.50 -1.94
CA LEU A 6 0.11 -23.68 -3.03
C LEU A 6 0.39 -22.34 -3.73
N LEU A 7 1.64 -22.12 -4.06
CA LEU A 7 2.10 -20.94 -4.80
C LEU A 7 2.71 -21.36 -6.13
N GLU A 8 2.52 -20.50 -7.11
CA GLU A 8 3.26 -20.57 -8.36
C GLU A 8 4.71 -20.08 -8.18
N PRO A 9 5.65 -20.43 -9.11
CA PRO A 9 7.01 -19.91 -9.06
C PRO A 9 7.03 -18.38 -8.95
N ASN A 10 7.74 -17.85 -7.95
CA ASN A 10 7.76 -16.40 -7.62
C ASN A 10 6.35 -15.82 -7.36
N GLY A 11 5.40 -16.66 -6.97
CA GLY A 11 3.99 -16.24 -6.80
C GLY A 11 3.73 -15.33 -5.61
N LEU A 12 4.57 -15.41 -4.57
CA LEU A 12 4.48 -14.55 -3.38
C LEU A 12 5.84 -14.42 -2.70
N ASP A 13 6.24 -13.18 -2.42
CA ASP A 13 7.34 -12.81 -1.55
C ASP A 13 6.75 -11.97 -0.39
N LEU A 14 6.87 -12.48 0.85
CA LEU A 14 6.31 -11.82 2.02
C LEU A 14 7.07 -10.53 2.39
N ASP A 15 8.41 -10.52 2.26
CA ASP A 15 9.22 -9.34 2.54
C ASP A 15 8.87 -8.20 1.57
N ALA A 16 8.78 -8.52 0.27
CA ALA A 16 8.36 -7.56 -0.75
C ALA A 16 6.91 -7.11 -0.57
N THR A 17 5.99 -8.04 -0.25
CA THR A 17 4.57 -7.77 -0.09
C THR A 17 4.25 -6.92 1.15
N PHE A 18 4.81 -7.27 2.31
CA PHE A 18 4.55 -6.56 3.57
C PHE A 18 5.46 -5.33 3.77
N GLY A 19 6.59 -5.29 3.06
CA GLY A 19 7.56 -4.18 3.11
C GLY A 19 7.25 -3.01 2.19
N CYS A 20 6.37 -3.16 1.19
CA CYS A 20 6.13 -2.16 0.15
C CYS A 20 5.18 -1.01 0.55
N GLY A 21 4.73 -0.95 1.79
CA GLY A 21 3.94 0.18 2.32
C GLY A 21 2.44 0.13 1.99
N GLN A 22 1.92 -1.03 1.65
CA GLN A 22 0.48 -1.25 1.47
C GLN A 22 -0.24 -1.67 2.76
N CYS A 23 0.49 -2.21 3.75
CA CYS A 23 -0.04 -2.68 5.02
C CYS A 23 0.89 -2.32 6.18
N PHE A 24 0.35 -2.25 7.41
CA PHE A 24 1.10 -1.72 8.56
C PHE A 24 1.01 -2.58 9.81
N ARG A 25 0.29 -3.70 9.77
CA ARG A 25 0.06 -4.60 10.91
C ARG A 25 0.81 -5.93 10.84
N TRP A 26 1.71 -6.08 9.87
CA TRP A 26 2.60 -7.22 9.76
C TRP A 26 3.98 -6.88 10.31
N GLN A 27 4.55 -7.77 11.11
CA GLN A 27 5.87 -7.62 11.74
C GLN A 27 6.73 -8.82 11.40
N ARG A 28 7.93 -8.56 10.85
CA ARG A 28 8.90 -9.59 10.56
C ARG A 28 9.50 -10.13 11.85
N GLN A 29 9.57 -11.44 11.98
CA GLN A 29 10.13 -12.14 13.12
C GLN A 29 11.62 -12.47 12.86
N PRO A 30 12.40 -12.76 13.96
CA PRO A 30 13.82 -13.13 13.82
C PRO A 30 14.07 -14.38 12.98
N ASP A 31 13.13 -15.32 12.92
CA ASP A 31 13.17 -16.54 12.12
C ASP A 31 12.82 -16.33 10.63
N GLY A 32 12.52 -15.09 10.24
CA GLY A 32 12.15 -14.73 8.88
C GLY A 32 10.66 -14.86 8.57
N SER A 33 9.85 -15.41 9.48
CA SER A 33 8.39 -15.39 9.36
C SER A 33 7.81 -14.01 9.59
N TRP A 34 6.51 -13.85 9.32
CA TRP A 34 5.78 -12.61 9.56
C TRP A 34 4.55 -12.87 10.44
N GLU A 35 4.40 -12.10 11.50
CA GLU A 35 3.19 -12.11 12.32
C GLU A 35 2.31 -10.91 12.00
N GLY A 36 1.00 -11.14 11.89
CA GLY A 36 0.05 -10.09 11.58
C GLY A 36 -1.34 -10.38 12.12
N VAL A 37 -2.14 -9.32 12.17
CA VAL A 37 -3.56 -9.39 12.52
C VAL A 37 -4.38 -8.83 11.38
N VAL A 38 -5.32 -9.61 10.87
CA VAL A 38 -6.20 -9.28 9.75
C VAL A 38 -7.65 -9.61 10.12
N ALA A 39 -8.51 -8.61 10.18
CA ALA A 39 -9.94 -8.80 10.48
C ALA A 39 -10.20 -9.71 11.70
N GLY A 40 -9.49 -9.47 12.81
CA GLY A 40 -9.63 -10.27 14.04
C GLY A 40 -8.94 -11.64 14.03
N ARG A 41 -8.16 -11.96 12.99
CA ARG A 41 -7.36 -13.18 12.85
C ARG A 41 -5.89 -12.86 13.06
N ALA A 42 -5.28 -13.42 14.09
CA ALA A 42 -3.84 -13.30 14.30
C ALA A 42 -3.15 -14.55 13.76
N VAL A 43 -2.19 -14.36 12.87
CA VAL A 43 -1.50 -15.47 12.20
C VAL A 43 -0.01 -15.19 12.09
N ARG A 44 0.77 -16.27 12.00
CA ARG A 44 2.14 -16.27 11.51
C ARG A 44 2.15 -16.79 10.09
N ALA A 45 2.81 -16.07 9.19
CA ALA A 45 2.95 -16.40 7.78
C ALA A 45 4.42 -16.69 7.45
N ALA A 46 4.67 -17.76 6.70
CA ALA A 46 5.99 -18.12 6.19
C ALA A 46 5.86 -18.74 4.80
N ILE A 47 6.91 -18.66 3.99
CA ILE A 47 7.00 -19.39 2.73
C ILE A 47 7.85 -20.63 2.96
N LEU A 48 7.26 -21.81 2.74
CA LEU A 48 7.96 -23.08 2.76
C LEU A 48 8.42 -23.43 1.34
N PRO A 49 9.72 -23.75 1.15
CA PRO A 49 10.22 -24.21 -0.16
C PRO A 49 9.46 -25.45 -0.63
N GLY A 50 9.27 -25.56 -1.95
CA GLY A 50 8.61 -26.70 -2.55
C GLY A 50 8.76 -26.68 -4.07
N GLU A 51 8.50 -27.84 -4.70
CA GLU A 51 8.46 -27.95 -6.15
C GLU A 51 7.36 -27.04 -6.73
N GLY A 52 7.66 -26.32 -7.80
CA GLY A 52 6.71 -25.49 -8.51
C GLY A 52 6.43 -24.10 -7.93
N GLY A 53 7.12 -23.66 -6.82
CA GLY A 53 6.97 -22.29 -6.32
C GLY A 53 6.87 -22.15 -4.79
N GLY A 54 6.73 -23.25 -4.08
CA GLY A 54 6.61 -23.26 -2.63
C GLY A 54 5.17 -23.22 -2.12
N ARG A 55 5.03 -23.01 -0.81
CA ARG A 55 3.73 -22.99 -0.13
C ARG A 55 3.69 -21.85 0.88
N LEU A 56 2.64 -21.06 0.83
CA LEU A 56 2.33 -20.13 1.92
C LEU A 56 1.79 -20.96 3.10
N CYS A 57 2.51 -20.87 4.20
CA CYS A 57 2.15 -21.50 5.47
C CYS A 57 1.53 -20.43 6.38
N LEU A 58 0.34 -20.68 6.89
CA LEU A 58 -0.35 -19.84 7.86
C LEU A 58 -0.59 -20.63 9.14
N GLU A 59 0.01 -20.19 10.24
CA GLU A 59 -0.20 -20.70 11.57
C GLU A 59 -1.12 -19.76 12.35
N GLY A 60 -2.25 -20.27 12.85
CA GLY A 60 -3.17 -19.50 13.70
C GLY A 60 -2.56 -19.21 15.06
N LEU A 61 -2.48 -17.94 15.45
CA LEU A 61 -2.03 -17.48 16.77
C LEU A 61 -3.20 -17.12 17.67
N ALA A 62 -4.26 -16.54 17.12
CA ALA A 62 -5.51 -16.23 17.81
C ALA A 62 -6.64 -15.93 16.81
N GLY A 63 -7.89 -16.11 17.25
CA GLY A 63 -9.08 -16.00 16.40
C GLY A 63 -9.40 -17.30 15.65
N PRO A 64 -10.17 -17.23 14.56
CA PRO A 64 -10.51 -18.41 13.75
C PRO A 64 -9.28 -19.12 13.19
N ASP A 65 -9.36 -20.46 13.10
CA ASP A 65 -8.31 -21.27 12.50
C ASP A 65 -8.20 -20.96 10.99
N PRO A 66 -7.01 -20.60 10.48
CA PRO A 66 -6.81 -20.33 9.04
C PRO A 66 -7.24 -21.48 8.13
N ALA A 67 -7.15 -22.73 8.61
CA ALA A 67 -7.56 -23.89 7.83
C ALA A 67 -9.07 -23.99 7.58
N LEU A 68 -9.88 -23.28 8.38
CA LEU A 68 -11.33 -23.23 8.21
C LEU A 68 -11.78 -22.08 7.29
N GLU A 69 -10.86 -21.22 6.87
CA GLU A 69 -11.16 -20.03 6.08
C GLU A 69 -10.22 -19.90 4.85
N PRO A 70 -10.07 -20.96 4.02
CA PRO A 70 -9.14 -20.94 2.88
C PRO A 70 -9.42 -19.83 1.89
N ASP A 71 -10.70 -19.56 1.60
CA ASP A 71 -11.11 -18.54 0.64
C ASP A 71 -10.82 -17.12 1.15
N PHE A 72 -10.94 -16.89 2.45
CA PHE A 72 -10.58 -15.61 3.05
C PHE A 72 -9.09 -15.32 2.83
N TRP A 73 -8.22 -16.28 3.11
CA TRP A 73 -6.78 -16.09 2.97
C TRP A 73 -6.33 -16.04 1.51
N ALA A 74 -6.92 -16.89 0.65
CA ALA A 74 -6.69 -16.80 -0.80
C ALA A 74 -7.09 -15.42 -1.33
N GLY A 75 -8.25 -14.92 -0.90
CA GLY A 75 -8.72 -13.58 -1.23
C GLY A 75 -7.80 -12.48 -0.68
N TYR A 76 -7.39 -12.56 0.59
CA TYR A 76 -6.50 -11.57 1.21
C TYR A 76 -5.17 -11.42 0.47
N PHE A 77 -4.54 -12.54 0.10
CA PHE A 77 -3.28 -12.55 -0.66
C PHE A 77 -3.47 -12.43 -2.18
N ALA A 78 -4.71 -12.24 -2.65
CA ALA A 78 -5.07 -12.19 -4.07
C ALA A 78 -4.55 -13.40 -4.86
N LEU A 79 -4.61 -14.61 -4.27
CA LEU A 79 -4.17 -15.85 -4.91
C LEU A 79 -5.18 -16.38 -5.93
N ASP A 80 -6.38 -15.84 -5.94
CA ASP A 80 -7.43 -16.07 -6.94
C ASP A 80 -7.18 -15.35 -8.27
N LEU A 81 -6.17 -14.47 -8.35
CA LEU A 81 -5.78 -13.81 -9.58
C LEU A 81 -4.68 -14.60 -10.30
N ASP A 82 -4.84 -14.76 -11.61
CA ASP A 82 -3.78 -15.26 -12.49
C ASP A 82 -2.68 -14.19 -12.65
N TYR A 83 -1.79 -14.14 -11.64
CA TYR A 83 -0.67 -13.18 -11.63
C TYR A 83 0.32 -13.38 -12.76
N PRO A 84 0.70 -14.62 -13.17
CA PRO A 84 1.54 -14.82 -14.34
C PRO A 84 1.00 -14.15 -15.59
N ALA A 85 -0.26 -14.41 -15.94
CA ALA A 85 -0.88 -13.79 -17.10
C ALA A 85 -1.00 -12.25 -16.95
N LEU A 86 -1.25 -11.76 -15.73
CA LEU A 86 -1.28 -10.34 -15.45
C LEU A 86 0.09 -9.68 -15.62
N LEU A 87 1.16 -10.29 -15.09
CA LEU A 87 2.53 -9.80 -15.25
C LEU A 87 2.97 -9.78 -16.71
N GLU A 88 2.61 -10.79 -17.50
CA GLU A 88 2.87 -10.79 -18.96
C GLU A 88 2.13 -9.64 -19.65
N ARG A 89 0.86 -9.40 -19.34
CA ARG A 89 0.13 -8.23 -19.88
C ARG A 89 0.80 -6.92 -19.51
N MET A 90 1.34 -6.81 -18.27
CA MET A 90 2.05 -5.61 -17.83
C MET A 90 3.38 -5.43 -18.58
N ARG A 91 4.16 -6.50 -18.79
CA ARG A 91 5.38 -6.45 -19.61
C ARG A 91 5.10 -6.00 -21.03
N ALA A 92 4.03 -6.54 -21.63
CA ALA A 92 3.58 -6.14 -22.97
C ALA A 92 3.03 -4.71 -23.04
N ALA A 93 2.43 -4.21 -21.95
CA ALA A 93 1.86 -2.86 -21.90
C ALA A 93 2.93 -1.77 -22.03
N HIS A 94 4.07 -1.94 -21.36
CA HIS A 94 5.14 -0.94 -21.37
C HIS A 94 6.49 -1.56 -21.04
N ARG A 95 7.51 -1.33 -21.92
CA ARG A 95 8.86 -1.91 -21.78
C ARG A 95 9.53 -1.68 -20.42
N GLY A 96 9.25 -0.52 -19.77
CA GLY A 96 9.80 -0.20 -18.45
C GLY A 96 9.23 -1.04 -17.32
N LEU A 97 8.05 -1.67 -17.51
CA LEU A 97 7.44 -2.50 -16.46
C LEU A 97 8.18 -3.83 -16.24
N ALA A 98 8.88 -4.34 -17.24
CA ALA A 98 9.72 -5.52 -17.05
C ALA A 98 10.78 -5.30 -15.96
N GLY A 99 11.45 -4.13 -15.98
CA GLY A 99 12.40 -3.74 -14.93
C GLY A 99 11.73 -3.54 -13.56
N CYS A 100 10.54 -2.93 -13.53
CA CYS A 100 9.79 -2.75 -12.27
C CYS A 100 9.40 -4.09 -11.66
N ILE A 101 8.89 -5.04 -12.46
CA ILE A 101 8.53 -6.39 -12.01
C ILE A 101 9.78 -7.15 -11.53
N GLY A 102 10.91 -7.03 -12.25
CA GLY A 102 12.16 -7.68 -11.88
C GLY A 102 12.75 -7.23 -10.54
N CYS A 103 12.41 -6.02 -10.06
CA CYS A 103 12.87 -5.52 -8.76
C CYS A 103 12.23 -6.24 -7.57
N ALA A 104 11.00 -6.72 -7.72
CA ALA A 104 10.28 -7.38 -6.62
C ALA A 104 9.22 -8.35 -7.20
N PRO A 105 9.66 -9.47 -7.79
CA PRO A 105 8.81 -10.33 -8.62
C PRO A 105 7.64 -10.98 -7.89
N GLY A 106 7.73 -11.15 -6.58
CA GLY A 106 6.71 -11.80 -5.74
C GLY A 106 5.77 -10.84 -5.00
N ILE A 107 5.74 -9.55 -5.36
CA ILE A 107 4.76 -8.64 -4.74
C ILE A 107 3.34 -9.08 -5.11
N ARG A 108 2.48 -9.22 -4.08
CA ARG A 108 1.03 -9.30 -4.22
C ARG A 108 0.37 -8.04 -3.68
N VAL A 109 -0.67 -7.56 -4.37
CA VAL A 109 -1.51 -6.47 -3.84
C VAL A 109 -2.59 -7.08 -2.98
N LEU A 110 -2.55 -6.78 -1.67
CA LEU A 110 -3.42 -7.38 -0.66
C LEU A 110 -4.84 -6.79 -0.74
N ARG A 111 -5.86 -7.61 -0.41
CA ARG A 111 -7.22 -7.14 -0.13
C ARG A 111 -7.42 -7.07 1.38
N GLN A 112 -7.21 -5.89 1.93
CA GLN A 112 -7.25 -5.64 3.37
C GLN A 112 -8.67 -5.23 3.81
N PRO A 113 -9.00 -5.30 5.12
CA PRO A 113 -10.25 -4.76 5.63
C PRO A 113 -10.41 -3.28 5.29
N PHE A 114 -11.55 -2.90 4.73
CA PHE A 114 -11.80 -1.57 4.18
C PHE A 114 -11.58 -0.45 5.20
N PHE A 115 -12.26 -0.53 6.36
CA PHE A 115 -12.19 0.53 7.37
C PHE A 115 -10.77 0.67 7.95
N GLU A 116 -10.09 -0.43 8.25
CA GLU A 116 -8.69 -0.43 8.67
C GLU A 116 -7.80 0.24 7.63
N THR A 117 -8.00 -0.07 6.35
CA THR A 117 -7.25 0.52 5.24
C THR A 117 -7.48 2.04 5.16
N LEU A 118 -8.72 2.50 5.22
CA LEU A 118 -9.05 3.93 5.22
C LEU A 118 -8.33 4.67 6.35
N VAL A 119 -8.45 4.18 7.58
CA VAL A 119 -7.85 4.81 8.77
C VAL A 119 -6.32 4.79 8.68
N THR A 120 -5.71 3.67 8.28
CA THR A 120 -4.25 3.58 8.19
C THR A 120 -3.69 4.50 7.11
N PHE A 121 -4.40 4.69 5.98
CA PHE A 121 -3.97 5.64 4.96
C PHE A 121 -4.26 7.11 5.33
N LEU A 122 -5.24 7.41 6.16
CA LEU A 122 -5.36 8.71 6.81
C LEU A 122 -4.15 8.99 7.72
N ILE A 123 -3.72 8.01 8.51
CA ILE A 123 -2.51 8.09 9.36
C ILE A 123 -1.25 8.25 8.52
N SER A 124 -1.20 7.66 7.32
CA SER A 124 -0.02 7.65 6.46
C SER A 124 0.34 9.02 5.85
N GLN A 125 -0.56 9.98 5.84
CA GLN A 125 -0.36 11.29 5.23
C GLN A 125 0.80 12.04 5.89
N ASN A 126 1.76 12.49 5.08
CA ASN A 126 2.97 13.19 5.54
C ASN A 126 3.62 12.46 6.74
N ASN A 127 3.88 11.17 6.58
CA ASN A 127 4.37 10.29 7.63
C ASN A 127 5.36 9.25 7.07
N ASN A 128 6.04 8.50 7.94
CA ASN A 128 6.92 7.40 7.56
C ASN A 128 6.41 6.07 8.13
N ILE A 129 6.81 4.96 7.52
CA ILE A 129 6.32 3.61 7.86
C ILE A 129 6.50 3.28 9.35
N PRO A 130 7.67 3.48 10.00
CA PRO A 130 7.82 3.18 11.41
C PRO A 130 6.85 3.95 12.31
N ARG A 131 6.64 5.25 12.03
CA ARG A 131 5.71 6.07 12.80
C ARG A 131 4.25 5.68 12.55
N ILE A 132 3.88 5.33 11.31
CA ILE A 132 2.54 4.82 10.99
C ILE A 132 2.27 3.55 11.78
N ARG A 133 3.18 2.57 11.72
CA ARG A 133 3.07 1.30 12.49
C ARG A 133 2.90 1.56 13.99
N GLY A 134 3.70 2.48 14.56
CA GLY A 134 3.59 2.81 15.98
C GLY A 134 2.27 3.49 16.37
N ILE A 135 1.67 4.31 15.50
CA ILE A 135 0.35 4.91 15.73
C ILE A 135 -0.74 3.83 15.64
N VAL A 136 -0.69 2.98 14.63
CA VAL A 136 -1.66 1.88 14.44
C VAL A 136 -1.58 0.87 15.59
N ASP A 137 -0.38 0.51 16.05
CA ASP A 137 -0.21 -0.37 17.20
C ASP A 137 -0.83 0.22 18.48
N ARG A 138 -0.56 1.50 18.79
CA ARG A 138 -1.20 2.17 19.94
C ARG A 138 -2.71 2.22 19.82
N LEU A 139 -3.22 2.49 18.61
CA LEU A 139 -4.66 2.51 18.35
C LEU A 139 -5.30 1.14 18.66
N CYS A 140 -4.71 0.06 18.15
CA CYS A 140 -5.21 -1.29 18.34
C CYS A 140 -5.10 -1.73 19.81
N ARG A 141 -3.98 -1.46 20.49
CA ARG A 141 -3.79 -1.84 21.91
C ARG A 141 -4.74 -1.12 22.85
N ALA A 142 -5.02 0.16 22.58
CA ALA A 142 -5.87 0.95 23.48
C ALA A 142 -7.37 0.75 23.22
N LEU A 143 -7.78 0.52 21.99
CA LEU A 143 -9.19 0.56 21.57
C LEU A 143 -9.69 -0.70 20.89
N GLY A 144 -8.79 -1.58 20.44
CA GLY A 144 -9.12 -2.86 19.84
C GLY A 144 -9.43 -3.92 20.88
N GLN A 145 -10.16 -4.95 20.48
CA GLN A 145 -10.42 -6.12 21.34
C GLN A 145 -9.16 -6.98 21.42
N PRO A 146 -8.75 -7.45 22.64
CA PRO A 146 -7.68 -8.42 22.76
C PRO A 146 -8.09 -9.74 22.10
N LEU A 147 -7.17 -10.35 21.35
CA LEU A 147 -7.40 -11.61 20.64
C LEU A 147 -6.76 -12.80 21.38
N ASP A 148 -5.73 -12.55 22.17
CA ASP A 148 -5.04 -13.54 22.98
C ASP A 148 -5.16 -13.22 24.48
N GLY A 149 -5.09 -14.27 25.32
CA GLY A 149 -5.13 -14.10 26.79
C GLY A 149 -3.92 -13.38 27.36
N ALA A 150 -2.85 -13.20 26.59
CA ALA A 150 -1.63 -12.51 26.99
C ALA A 150 -1.65 -11.00 26.72
N GLY A 151 -2.68 -10.46 26.05
CA GLY A 151 -2.80 -9.05 25.73
C GLY A 151 -1.69 -8.52 24.79
N ARG A 152 -1.24 -9.35 23.86
CA ARG A 152 -0.22 -8.98 22.87
C ARG A 152 -0.83 -8.66 21.51
N LEU A 153 -1.92 -9.37 21.15
CA LEU A 153 -2.57 -9.32 19.86
C LEU A 153 -3.96 -8.67 20.00
N TYR A 154 -4.22 -7.65 19.21
CA TYR A 154 -5.46 -6.87 19.28
C TYR A 154 -6.09 -6.77 17.89
N ALA A 155 -7.42 -6.88 17.82
CA ALA A 155 -8.17 -6.51 16.63
C ALA A 155 -8.03 -5.01 16.33
N PHE A 156 -8.29 -4.61 15.09
CA PHE A 156 -8.47 -3.20 14.77
C PHE A 156 -9.79 -2.71 15.42
N PRO A 157 -9.83 -1.51 16.02
CA PRO A 157 -11.06 -1.01 16.64
C PRO A 157 -12.18 -0.85 15.60
N THR A 158 -13.41 -1.15 16.00
CA THR A 158 -14.57 -0.99 15.12
C THR A 158 -14.90 0.49 14.87
N PRO A 159 -15.62 0.82 13.79
CA PRO A 159 -16.10 2.17 13.54
C PRO A 159 -16.88 2.74 14.72
N GLU A 160 -17.78 1.94 15.34
CA GLU A 160 -18.63 2.36 16.46
C GLU A 160 -17.80 2.71 17.70
N ARG A 161 -16.76 1.90 17.98
CA ARG A 161 -15.85 2.14 19.10
C ARG A 161 -15.10 3.47 18.96
N LEU A 162 -14.67 3.80 17.74
CA LEU A 162 -13.98 5.06 17.46
C LEU A 162 -14.95 6.24 17.38
N ALA A 163 -16.12 6.04 16.80
CA ALA A 163 -17.13 7.10 16.63
C ALA A 163 -17.63 7.69 17.95
N ALA A 164 -17.59 6.88 19.03
CA ALA A 164 -17.98 7.29 20.39
C ALA A 164 -16.96 8.18 21.11
N LEU A 165 -15.79 8.44 20.49
CA LEU A 165 -14.71 9.20 21.12
C LEU A 165 -14.64 10.64 20.59
N GLU A 166 -13.98 11.49 21.39
CA GLU A 166 -13.60 12.85 21.00
C GLU A 166 -12.10 12.94 20.66
N GLU A 167 -11.67 14.04 20.03
CA GLU A 167 -10.26 14.21 19.62
C GLU A 167 -9.29 14.14 20.82
N ALA A 168 -9.71 14.62 21.99
CA ALA A 168 -8.92 14.57 23.21
C ALA A 168 -8.63 13.13 23.66
N ASP A 169 -9.59 12.22 23.47
CA ASP A 169 -9.43 10.80 23.81
C ASP A 169 -8.37 10.10 22.95
N LEU A 170 -8.07 10.65 21.77
CA LEU A 170 -7.05 10.12 20.85
C LEU A 170 -5.67 10.79 21.03
N ALA A 171 -5.47 11.66 22.04
CA ALA A 171 -4.20 12.36 22.25
C ALA A 171 -3.01 11.40 22.44
N PHE A 172 -3.22 10.23 23.08
CA PHE A 172 -2.21 9.19 23.28
C PHE A 172 -1.65 8.62 21.98
N LEU A 173 -2.38 8.69 20.87
CA LEU A 173 -1.90 8.23 19.56
C LEU A 173 -0.73 9.07 19.03
N ARG A 174 -0.62 10.32 19.47
CA ARG A 174 0.31 11.31 18.91
C ARG A 174 0.16 11.45 17.39
N ALA A 175 -1.09 11.34 16.91
CA ALA A 175 -1.44 11.41 15.50
C ALA A 175 -1.55 12.86 14.97
N GLY A 176 -1.57 13.86 15.90
CA GLY A 176 -1.76 15.26 15.59
C GLY A 176 -3.12 15.48 14.91
N TRP A 177 -3.17 16.37 13.92
CA TRP A 177 -4.39 16.72 13.17
C TRP A 177 -5.13 15.53 12.55
N ARG A 178 -4.50 14.37 12.46
CA ARG A 178 -5.11 13.15 11.91
C ARG A 178 -6.14 12.52 12.83
N ALA A 179 -6.12 12.87 14.14
CA ALA A 179 -7.13 12.37 15.09
C ALA A 179 -8.54 12.76 14.64
N GLY A 180 -8.78 14.02 14.26
CA GLY A 180 -10.06 14.45 13.72
C GLY A 180 -10.47 13.76 12.43
N TYR A 181 -9.52 13.36 11.59
CA TYR A 181 -9.81 12.60 10.36
C TYR A 181 -10.22 11.16 10.65
N ILE A 182 -9.55 10.53 11.63
CA ILE A 182 -9.90 9.17 12.09
C ILE A 182 -11.32 9.15 12.63
N LEU A 183 -11.70 10.16 13.43
CA LEU A 183 -13.05 10.25 14.02
C LEU A 183 -14.13 10.53 12.95
N ASP A 184 -13.86 11.40 11.98
CA ASP A 184 -14.81 11.63 10.88
C ASP A 184 -15.05 10.35 10.08
N ALA A 185 -13.97 9.64 9.71
CA ALA A 185 -14.07 8.35 9.03
C ALA A 185 -14.86 7.32 9.84
N ALA A 186 -14.61 7.25 11.15
CA ALA A 186 -15.31 6.32 12.05
C ALA A 186 -16.80 6.67 12.18
N ARG A 187 -17.15 7.94 12.39
CA ARG A 187 -18.54 8.40 12.51
C ARG A 187 -19.33 8.14 11.23
N ARG A 188 -18.72 8.38 10.06
CA ARG A 188 -19.35 8.09 8.77
C ARG A 188 -19.53 6.60 8.52
N ALA A 189 -18.53 5.78 8.87
CA ALA A 189 -18.61 4.33 8.74
C ALA A 189 -19.70 3.76 9.67
N ALA A 190 -19.72 4.18 10.95
CA ALA A 190 -20.73 3.75 11.92
C ALA A 190 -22.15 4.20 11.53
N ALA A 191 -22.29 5.32 10.82
CA ALA A 191 -23.56 5.81 10.28
C ALA A 191 -23.98 5.14 8.96
N GLY A 192 -23.22 4.14 8.46
CA GLY A 192 -23.50 3.46 7.19
C GLY A 192 -23.28 4.30 5.93
N GLN A 193 -22.60 5.46 6.05
CA GLN A 193 -22.37 6.35 4.91
C GLN A 193 -21.24 5.87 3.98
N LEU A 194 -20.45 4.89 4.40
CA LEU A 194 -19.38 4.28 3.64
C LEU A 194 -19.76 2.83 3.25
N ASP A 195 -20.64 2.71 2.28
CA ASP A 195 -21.12 1.42 1.78
C ASP A 195 -20.04 0.76 0.89
N GLU A 196 -19.39 -0.29 1.41
CA GLU A 196 -18.36 -1.05 0.70
C GLU A 196 -18.90 -1.70 -0.59
N ALA A 197 -20.13 -2.23 -0.58
CA ALA A 197 -20.70 -2.89 -1.73
C ALA A 197 -20.93 -1.91 -2.89
N ALA A 198 -21.46 -0.72 -2.56
CA ALA A 198 -21.59 0.36 -3.53
C ALA A 198 -20.23 0.83 -4.06
N LEU A 199 -19.25 1.07 -3.17
CA LEU A 199 -17.91 1.53 -3.57
C LEU A 199 -17.16 0.53 -4.45
N ARG A 200 -17.46 -0.78 -4.34
CA ARG A 200 -16.89 -1.81 -5.21
C ARG A 200 -17.40 -1.74 -6.63
N THR A 201 -18.65 -1.33 -6.83
CA THR A 201 -19.36 -1.39 -8.11
C THR A 201 -19.48 -0.05 -8.83
N LEU A 202 -19.44 1.07 -8.11
CA LEU A 202 -19.46 2.41 -8.70
C LEU A 202 -18.34 2.64 -9.72
N PRO A 203 -18.54 3.49 -10.74
CA PRO A 203 -17.46 3.99 -11.57
C PRO A 203 -16.31 4.53 -10.68
N LEU A 204 -15.05 4.32 -11.09
CA LEU A 204 -13.89 4.68 -10.26
C LEU A 204 -13.90 6.15 -9.83
N ALA A 205 -14.29 7.06 -10.72
CA ALA A 205 -14.38 8.49 -10.42
C ALA A 205 -15.40 8.79 -9.31
N ASP A 206 -16.55 8.12 -9.36
CA ASP A 206 -17.63 8.31 -8.39
C ASP A 206 -17.28 7.69 -7.03
N ALA A 207 -16.69 6.48 -7.03
CA ALA A 207 -16.18 5.85 -5.81
C ALA A 207 -15.11 6.70 -5.14
N ARG A 208 -14.19 7.29 -5.93
CA ARG A 208 -13.19 8.24 -5.43
C ARG A 208 -13.84 9.50 -4.84
N ALA A 209 -14.78 10.11 -5.55
CA ALA A 209 -15.50 11.29 -5.08
C ALA A 209 -16.22 11.01 -3.76
N ARG A 210 -16.87 9.86 -3.64
CA ARG A 210 -17.55 9.43 -2.42
C ARG A 210 -16.60 9.30 -1.22
N LEU A 211 -15.44 8.69 -1.42
CA LEU A 211 -14.43 8.60 -0.36
C LEU A 211 -13.84 9.96 0.01
N MET A 212 -13.73 10.88 -0.94
CA MET A 212 -13.22 12.24 -0.69
C MET A 212 -14.18 13.14 0.10
N GLU A 213 -15.42 12.71 0.36
CA GLU A 213 -16.33 13.36 1.30
C GLU A 213 -15.86 13.18 2.76
N VAL A 214 -15.05 12.15 3.04
CA VAL A 214 -14.44 11.93 4.36
C VAL A 214 -13.37 12.99 4.60
N ARG A 215 -13.43 13.68 5.74
CA ARG A 215 -12.47 14.71 6.11
C ARG A 215 -11.04 14.19 6.06
N GLY A 216 -10.20 14.87 5.29
CA GLY A 216 -8.79 14.50 5.13
C GLY A 216 -8.50 13.45 4.05
N VAL A 217 -9.51 12.91 3.39
CA VAL A 217 -9.32 12.02 2.24
C VAL A 217 -9.15 12.85 0.98
N GLY A 218 -7.93 12.87 0.46
CA GLY A 218 -7.64 13.37 -0.88
C GLY A 218 -7.54 12.25 -1.91
N PRO A 219 -7.30 12.58 -3.20
CA PRO A 219 -7.25 11.57 -4.29
C PRO A 219 -6.33 10.38 -4.00
N LYS A 220 -5.14 10.62 -3.42
CA LYS A 220 -4.18 9.54 -3.09
C LYS A 220 -4.73 8.60 -2.02
N VAL A 221 -5.35 9.12 -0.95
CA VAL A 221 -5.89 8.29 0.13
C VAL A 221 -7.11 7.52 -0.37
N ALA A 222 -7.98 8.15 -1.17
CA ALA A 222 -9.10 7.49 -1.81
C ALA A 222 -8.63 6.31 -2.69
N ASP A 223 -7.65 6.54 -3.57
CA ASP A 223 -7.12 5.48 -4.43
C ASP A 223 -6.43 4.36 -3.65
N CYS A 224 -5.70 4.66 -2.56
CA CYS A 224 -5.16 3.63 -1.69
C CYS A 224 -6.26 2.79 -1.03
N THR A 225 -7.32 3.45 -0.55
CA THR A 225 -8.45 2.77 0.09
C THR A 225 -9.20 1.88 -0.92
N LEU A 226 -9.43 2.36 -2.13
CA LEU A 226 -10.04 1.60 -3.21
C LEU A 226 -9.18 0.39 -3.61
N LEU A 227 -7.87 0.61 -3.81
CA LEU A 227 -6.95 -0.43 -4.25
C LEU A 227 -6.78 -1.52 -3.18
N TYR A 228 -6.34 -1.13 -1.99
CA TYR A 228 -5.93 -2.08 -0.96
C TYR A 228 -7.08 -2.54 -0.04
N GLY A 229 -8.13 -1.73 0.11
CA GLY A 229 -9.28 -2.05 0.97
C GLY A 229 -10.44 -2.69 0.22
N LEU A 230 -10.60 -2.37 -1.07
CA LEU A 230 -11.72 -2.87 -1.86
C LEU A 230 -11.32 -3.75 -3.04
N GLY A 231 -10.02 -3.91 -3.31
CA GLY A 231 -9.52 -4.68 -4.46
C GLY A 231 -9.90 -4.03 -5.80
N ARG A 232 -10.08 -2.70 -5.84
CA ARG A 232 -10.30 -1.95 -7.07
C ARG A 232 -8.96 -1.80 -7.81
N TRP A 233 -8.65 -2.82 -8.61
CA TRP A 233 -7.37 -2.90 -9.36
C TRP A 233 -7.20 -1.79 -10.38
N ASP A 234 -8.27 -1.09 -10.74
CA ASP A 234 -8.30 0.08 -11.61
C ASP A 234 -7.85 1.37 -10.90
N ALA A 235 -7.83 1.42 -9.57
CA ALA A 235 -7.36 2.56 -8.79
C ALA A 235 -5.82 2.65 -8.83
N TYR A 236 -5.30 3.89 -8.96
CA TYR A 236 -3.88 4.15 -9.19
C TYR A 236 -3.38 5.25 -8.25
N PRO A 237 -2.99 4.91 -7.01
CA PRO A 237 -2.53 5.91 -6.05
C PRO A 237 -1.27 6.66 -6.53
N VAL A 238 -1.32 7.98 -6.51
CA VAL A 238 -0.21 8.84 -6.95
C VAL A 238 0.34 9.66 -5.79
N ASP A 239 1.48 9.26 -5.27
CA ASP A 239 2.27 10.01 -4.30
C ASP A 239 3.49 10.69 -4.94
N VAL A 240 4.41 11.18 -4.12
CA VAL A 240 5.66 11.82 -4.59
C VAL A 240 6.52 10.83 -5.39
N TRP A 241 6.63 9.58 -4.95
CA TRP A 241 7.41 8.55 -5.63
C TRP A 241 6.81 8.17 -6.96
N MET A 242 5.48 8.04 -7.02
CA MET A 242 4.78 7.75 -8.27
C MET A 242 4.87 8.90 -9.27
N ARG A 243 4.90 10.16 -8.82
CA ARG A 243 5.17 11.30 -9.71
C ARG A 243 6.58 11.26 -10.28
N ARG A 244 7.58 10.89 -9.47
CA ARG A 244 8.98 10.71 -9.93
C ARG A 244 9.07 9.56 -10.93
N ALA A 245 8.51 8.42 -10.59
CA ALA A 245 8.47 7.23 -11.45
C ALA A 245 7.76 7.51 -12.78
N GLY A 246 6.65 8.23 -12.75
CA GLY A 246 5.89 8.60 -13.95
C GLY A 246 6.75 9.37 -14.96
N ARG A 247 7.57 10.31 -14.49
CA ARG A 247 8.51 11.06 -15.35
C ARG A 247 9.67 10.23 -15.86
N ALA A 248 10.13 9.26 -15.08
CA ALA A 248 11.25 8.39 -15.46
C ALA A 248 10.84 7.28 -16.44
N LEU A 249 9.65 6.73 -16.27
CA LEU A 249 9.17 5.60 -17.07
C LEU A 249 8.44 6.03 -18.34
N PHE A 250 7.53 7.02 -18.21
CA PHE A 250 6.63 7.36 -19.30
C PHE A 250 7.13 8.57 -20.09
N THR A 251 7.05 8.48 -21.41
CA THR A 251 7.34 9.61 -22.29
C THR A 251 6.23 10.67 -22.21
N ALA A 252 6.50 11.89 -22.69
CA ALA A 252 5.51 12.98 -22.77
C ALA A 252 4.22 12.63 -23.56
N ARG A 253 4.24 11.52 -24.33
CA ARG A 253 3.06 11.00 -25.04
C ARG A 253 2.05 10.33 -24.11
N VAL A 254 2.48 9.84 -22.94
CA VAL A 254 1.60 9.23 -21.94
C VAL A 254 1.24 10.31 -20.91
N LYS A 255 0.18 11.07 -21.19
CA LYS A 255 -0.27 12.16 -20.32
C LYS A 255 -0.89 11.65 -19.01
N ASP A 256 -1.58 10.51 -19.08
CA ASP A 256 -2.23 9.85 -17.93
C ASP A 256 -1.77 8.38 -17.86
N PRO A 257 -0.78 8.06 -17.01
CA PRO A 257 -0.31 6.70 -16.81
C PRO A 257 -1.38 5.75 -16.29
N ALA A 258 -2.30 6.21 -15.43
CA ALA A 258 -3.37 5.39 -14.88
C ALA A 258 -4.34 4.92 -15.98
N ALA A 259 -4.87 5.85 -16.77
CA ALA A 259 -5.75 5.54 -17.89
C ALA A 259 -5.03 4.69 -18.95
N TYR A 260 -3.76 4.99 -19.24
CA TYR A 260 -2.95 4.20 -20.17
C TYR A 260 -2.81 2.76 -19.71
N LEU A 261 -2.41 2.53 -18.45
CA LEU A 261 -2.21 1.20 -17.89
C LEU A 261 -3.52 0.44 -17.76
N ASN A 262 -4.60 1.07 -17.28
CA ASN A 262 -5.92 0.42 -17.18
C ASN A 262 -6.37 -0.13 -18.54
N ARG A 263 -6.25 0.66 -19.60
CA ARG A 263 -6.61 0.22 -20.96
C ARG A 263 -5.73 -0.95 -21.43
N LYS A 264 -4.43 -0.94 -21.10
CA LYS A 264 -3.48 -1.96 -21.57
C LYS A 264 -3.47 -3.24 -20.72
N THR A 265 -3.84 -3.16 -19.43
CA THR A 265 -3.79 -4.30 -18.51
C THR A 265 -5.17 -4.87 -18.17
N GLY A 266 -6.25 -4.34 -18.80
CA GLY A 266 -7.61 -4.80 -18.50
C GLY A 266 -8.09 -4.36 -17.11
N GLY A 267 -7.83 -3.10 -16.72
CA GLY A 267 -8.28 -2.56 -15.45
C GLY A 267 -7.37 -2.88 -14.24
N CYS A 268 -6.10 -3.22 -14.48
CA CYS A 268 -5.17 -3.60 -13.41
C CYS A 268 -4.02 -2.58 -13.20
N ALA A 269 -4.27 -1.29 -13.45
CA ALA A 269 -3.27 -0.24 -13.27
C ALA A 269 -2.73 -0.16 -11.84
N GLY A 270 -3.55 -0.43 -10.83
CA GLY A 270 -3.16 -0.41 -9.42
C GLY A 270 -2.15 -1.50 -9.07
N ILE A 271 -2.26 -2.67 -9.69
CA ILE A 271 -1.25 -3.71 -9.50
C ILE A 271 0.07 -3.28 -10.15
N ALA A 272 0.02 -2.73 -11.38
CA ALA A 272 1.21 -2.18 -12.02
C ALA A 272 1.83 -1.03 -11.19
N GLN A 273 1.00 -0.19 -10.57
CA GLN A 273 1.43 0.89 -9.69
C GLN A 273 2.29 0.38 -8.53
N GLN A 274 1.94 -0.74 -7.92
CA GLN A 274 2.69 -1.28 -6.80
C GLN A 274 4.11 -1.73 -7.21
N TYR A 275 4.28 -2.33 -8.37
CA TYR A 275 5.59 -2.67 -8.93
C TYR A 275 6.40 -1.43 -9.29
N ILE A 276 5.76 -0.43 -9.88
CA ILE A 276 6.40 0.86 -10.19
C ILE A 276 6.85 1.55 -8.91
N PHE A 277 6.03 1.53 -7.87
CA PHE A 277 6.35 2.14 -6.58
C PHE A 277 7.55 1.46 -5.90
N ALA A 278 7.58 0.11 -5.89
CA ALA A 278 8.69 -0.65 -5.34
C ALA A 278 10.00 -0.34 -6.07
N TRP A 279 9.96 -0.34 -7.40
CA TRP A 279 11.10 0.05 -8.24
C TRP A 279 11.55 1.49 -7.98
N ALA A 280 10.64 2.45 -7.91
CA ALA A 280 10.98 3.85 -7.69
C ALA A 280 11.71 4.09 -6.37
N ARG A 281 11.29 3.37 -5.32
CA ARG A 281 11.96 3.43 -4.01
C ARG A 281 13.33 2.77 -4.03
N ALA A 282 13.46 1.62 -4.67
CA ALA A 282 14.73 0.90 -4.78
C ALA A 282 15.76 1.68 -5.64
N ALA A 283 15.30 2.31 -6.71
CA ALA A 283 16.14 3.10 -7.61
C ALA A 283 16.57 4.46 -7.04
N GLY A 284 16.04 4.90 -5.89
CA GLY A 284 16.40 6.18 -5.28
C GLY A 284 16.18 7.39 -6.20
N LEU A 285 15.06 7.43 -6.94
CA LEU A 285 14.80 8.46 -7.94
C LEU A 285 14.94 9.88 -7.37
N PRO A 286 15.58 10.81 -8.11
CA PRO A 286 15.87 12.15 -7.62
C PRO A 286 14.60 12.95 -7.32
N GLU A 287 14.72 13.96 -6.47
CA GLU A 287 13.62 14.87 -6.17
C GLU A 287 13.19 15.65 -7.43
N LEU A 288 11.88 15.85 -7.53
CA LEU A 288 11.33 16.71 -8.58
C LEU A 288 11.68 18.16 -8.24
N PRO A 289 12.09 18.98 -9.24
CA PRO A 289 12.24 20.41 -9.01
C PRO A 289 10.94 21.00 -8.48
N ALA A 290 11.03 21.92 -7.52
CA ALA A 290 9.87 22.59 -6.96
C ALA A 290 9.02 23.20 -8.07
N ALA A 291 7.73 22.97 -8.07
CA ALA A 291 6.82 23.60 -9.01
C ALA A 291 6.80 25.11 -8.68
N GLY A 292 7.38 25.96 -9.57
CA GLY A 292 7.21 27.40 -9.48
C GLY A 292 8.43 28.22 -9.10
N GLY A 293 9.60 27.97 -9.70
CA GLY A 293 10.62 29.01 -9.86
C GLY A 293 10.43 29.69 -11.22
N LYS A 294 9.88 30.90 -11.27
CA LYS A 294 9.94 31.74 -12.47
C LYS A 294 11.41 31.82 -12.89
N ASN A 295 11.68 31.47 -14.15
CA ASN A 295 12.98 31.67 -14.80
C ASN A 295 13.41 33.13 -14.66
N GLY A 296 14.23 33.41 -13.65
CA GLY A 296 15.08 34.56 -13.64
C GLY A 296 16.27 34.29 -14.56
N SER A 297 16.22 34.85 -15.74
CA SER A 297 17.31 34.87 -16.69
C SER A 297 18.59 35.38 -15.99
N ARG A 298 19.55 34.50 -15.77
CA ARG A 298 20.97 34.90 -15.61
C ARG A 298 21.74 34.27 -16.75
N ARG A 299 21.91 35.05 -17.82
CA ARG A 299 23.05 34.93 -18.73
C ARG A 299 24.30 35.14 -17.88
N GLY A 300 24.98 34.09 -17.53
CA GLY A 300 26.32 34.11 -16.91
C GLY A 300 27.33 33.69 -17.94
N THR A 301 28.11 34.65 -18.39
CA THR A 301 29.31 34.59 -19.23
C THR A 301 30.23 33.44 -18.80
N LEU A 302 30.48 32.53 -19.73
CA LEU A 302 31.60 31.59 -19.67
C LEU A 302 32.92 32.36 -19.82
N THR A 303 33.62 32.59 -18.72
CA THR A 303 35.02 33.01 -18.74
C THR A 303 35.94 31.79 -18.86
N LYS A 304 36.60 31.70 -20.01
CA LYS A 304 37.78 30.86 -20.26
C LYS A 304 38.87 31.16 -19.23
N LYS A 305 39.21 30.19 -18.39
CA LYS A 305 40.49 30.14 -17.69
C LYS A 305 40.82 28.72 -17.23
N ALA A 306 41.45 27.95 -18.10
CA ALA A 306 42.27 26.80 -17.72
C ALA A 306 43.14 26.41 -18.91
N GLN A 307 44.30 27.10 -19.05
CA GLN A 307 45.49 26.56 -19.72
C GLN A 307 46.66 27.48 -19.40
N LYS A 308 47.43 27.12 -18.40
CA LYS A 308 48.89 27.38 -18.31
C LYS A 308 49.34 26.95 -16.91
N ASN A 309 49.96 25.80 -16.85
CA ASN A 309 51.22 25.58 -16.17
C ASN A 309 51.50 24.07 -16.13
N SER A 310 52.20 23.63 -17.16
CA SER A 310 53.10 22.50 -17.10
C SER A 310 54.35 22.95 -17.82
N ARG A 311 55.42 23.27 -17.04
CA ARG A 311 56.83 23.23 -17.40
C ARG A 311 57.66 24.04 -16.37
N ARG A 312 58.47 23.29 -15.64
CA ARG A 312 59.65 23.59 -14.83
C ARG A 312 59.41 23.15 -13.38
N ASP A 313 60.08 22.22 -12.85
CA ASP A 313 61.38 21.59 -12.87
C ASP A 313 61.22 20.15 -12.38
#